data_97dbd2c3a5b38843ca7632f264f8113a
#
_entry.id   97dbd2c3a5b38843ca7632f264f8113a
#
_cell.length_a   1.000
_cell.length_b   1.000
_cell.length_c   1.000
_cell.angle_alpha   90.00
_cell.angle_beta   90.00
_cell.angle_gamma   90.00
#
_symmetry.space_group_name_H-M   'P 1'
#
loop_
_entity.id
_entity.type
_entity.pdbx_description
1 polymer ?
#
loop_
_entity_poly.entity_id
_entity_poly.type
_entity_poly.pdbx_seq_one_letter_code
_entity_poly.pdbx_strand_id
1 'polypeptide(L)'
;MQDHTQTNRLELLSPARNLAYGIEAINHGADAVYMGGPAFGARSAAGNSLEDIEALARHANRFGAQVFVAFNTLLHDHELEQARRLTHQIYEAGADALIVQDMALLALDLPPIALHASTQTDNRTPEKVKFLQDVGFSQVVLARELSLEQIRAISAQTQVQLEFFIHGALCVSYSGQCNISHARTGRSANRGECAQLCRLPCSLQTPGGEVLVENSHLLSLKDMDQSANLEALIAAGIR
;
A
#
# COMPACT_ATOMS: atom_id res chain seq x y z
N MET A 1 -21.34 -14.66 -16.59
CA MET A 1 -22.02 -13.69 -15.71
C MET A 1 -21.62 -14.08 -14.29
N GLN A 2 -20.54 -13.48 -13.78
CA GLN A 2 -20.17 -13.64 -12.37
C GLN A 2 -21.06 -12.70 -11.58
N ASP A 3 -21.78 -13.28 -10.64
CA ASP A 3 -22.69 -12.59 -9.72
C ASP A 3 -21.86 -11.75 -8.75
N HIS A 4 -21.71 -10.46 -9.04
CA HIS A 4 -21.08 -9.49 -8.14
C HIS A 4 -22.08 -9.07 -7.06
N THR A 5 -22.54 -10.01 -6.26
CA THR A 5 -23.04 -9.68 -4.94
C THR A 5 -21.85 -9.23 -4.11
N GLN A 6 -21.56 -7.91 -4.12
CA GLN A 6 -20.65 -7.29 -3.16
C GLN A 6 -21.12 -7.69 -1.76
N THR A 7 -20.46 -8.68 -1.19
CA THR A 7 -20.64 -9.02 0.21
C THR A 7 -20.19 -7.80 1.00
N ASN A 8 -21.05 -7.26 1.83
CA ASN A 8 -20.82 -6.13 2.74
C ASN A 8 -19.90 -6.57 3.91
N ARG A 9 -18.90 -7.42 3.59
CA ARG A 9 -17.98 -8.03 4.54
C ARG A 9 -16.76 -7.12 4.72
N LEU A 10 -16.43 -6.83 5.97
CA LEU A 10 -15.19 -6.15 6.32
C LEU A 10 -14.00 -7.09 6.07
N GLU A 11 -12.96 -6.60 5.41
CA GLU A 11 -11.72 -7.32 5.17
C GLU A 11 -10.63 -6.84 6.14
N LEU A 12 -10.06 -7.75 6.91
CA LEU A 12 -8.89 -7.49 7.74
C LEU A 12 -7.62 -7.84 6.95
N LEU A 13 -6.96 -6.81 6.43
CA LEU A 13 -5.70 -6.95 5.69
C LEU A 13 -4.49 -6.77 6.61
N SER A 14 -3.60 -7.76 6.64
CA SER A 14 -2.37 -7.74 7.44
C SER A 14 -1.11 -7.64 6.58
N PRO A 15 -0.09 -6.83 6.98
CA PRO A 15 1.21 -6.86 6.33
C PRO A 15 1.99 -8.13 6.68
N ALA A 16 2.72 -8.67 5.69
CA ALA A 16 3.67 -9.75 5.92
C ALA A 16 5.06 -9.37 5.39
N ARG A 17 6.03 -9.35 6.27
CA ARG A 17 7.44 -9.14 5.87
C ARG A 17 7.98 -10.32 5.07
N ASN A 18 7.56 -11.53 5.41
CA ASN A 18 7.97 -12.78 4.77
C ASN A 18 6.90 -13.86 4.97
N LEU A 19 7.13 -15.04 4.39
CA LEU A 19 6.22 -16.20 4.45
C LEU A 19 5.76 -16.53 5.89
N ALA A 20 6.67 -16.56 6.87
CA ALA A 20 6.33 -16.92 8.24
C ALA A 20 5.34 -15.93 8.86
N TYR A 21 5.56 -14.61 8.67
CA TYR A 21 4.63 -13.58 9.13
C TYR A 21 3.27 -13.66 8.45
N GLY A 22 3.24 -14.00 7.13
CA GLY A 22 1.99 -14.18 6.40
C GLY A 22 1.17 -15.36 6.93
N ILE A 23 1.80 -16.50 7.18
CA ILE A 23 1.16 -17.67 7.77
C ILE A 23 0.57 -17.33 9.15
N GLU A 24 1.36 -16.67 10.00
CA GLU A 24 0.88 -16.27 11.34
C GLU A 24 -0.27 -15.27 11.27
N ALA A 25 -0.25 -14.30 10.36
CA ALA A 25 -1.35 -13.37 10.18
C ALA A 25 -2.66 -14.09 9.83
N ILE A 26 -2.62 -15.04 8.88
CA ILE A 26 -3.78 -15.86 8.49
C ILE A 26 -4.25 -16.74 9.66
N ASN A 27 -3.33 -17.40 10.36
CA ASN A 27 -3.65 -18.23 11.53
C ASN A 27 -4.33 -17.44 12.65
N HIS A 28 -4.11 -16.11 12.71
CA HIS A 28 -4.72 -15.21 13.69
C HIS A 28 -5.92 -14.42 13.13
N GLY A 29 -6.45 -14.81 11.98
CA GLY A 29 -7.73 -14.32 11.47
C GLY A 29 -7.66 -13.18 10.46
N ALA A 30 -6.51 -12.94 9.81
CA ALA A 30 -6.47 -12.04 8.67
C ALA A 30 -7.27 -12.65 7.50
N ASP A 31 -8.14 -11.83 6.89
CA ASP A 31 -8.88 -12.19 5.68
C ASP A 31 -8.00 -12.08 4.44
N ALA A 32 -7.03 -11.18 4.47
CA ALA A 32 -6.04 -11.01 3.43
C ALA A 32 -4.66 -10.66 4.02
N VAL A 33 -3.61 -10.97 3.27
CA VAL A 33 -2.24 -10.63 3.62
C VAL A 33 -1.58 -9.95 2.43
N TYR A 34 -0.82 -8.85 2.67
CA TYR A 34 0.02 -8.30 1.62
C TYR A 34 1.50 -8.44 1.93
N MET A 35 2.30 -8.76 0.91
CA MET A 35 3.75 -8.91 1.01
C MET A 35 4.46 -8.27 -0.19
N GLY A 36 5.74 -7.97 -0.05
CA GLY A 36 6.57 -7.54 -1.18
C GLY A 36 6.91 -8.70 -2.09
N GLY A 37 6.86 -8.51 -3.39
CA GLY A 37 7.34 -9.47 -4.38
C GLY A 37 8.86 -9.45 -4.55
N PRO A 38 9.41 -10.20 -5.53
CA PRO A 38 10.85 -10.26 -5.81
C PRO A 38 11.45 -8.91 -6.23
N ALA A 39 10.62 -8.02 -6.82
CA ALA A 39 11.00 -6.67 -7.24
C ALA A 39 9.80 -5.73 -7.21
N PHE A 40 10.05 -4.43 -7.43
CA PHE A 40 9.06 -3.36 -7.60
C PHE A 40 8.13 -3.13 -6.39
N GLY A 41 8.49 -3.61 -5.21
CA GLY A 41 7.79 -3.30 -3.96
C GLY A 41 8.33 -2.05 -3.28
N ALA A 42 7.47 -1.27 -2.62
CA ALA A 42 7.82 -0.04 -1.88
C ALA A 42 8.81 -0.25 -0.70
N ARG A 43 9.15 -1.48 -0.41
CA ARG A 43 10.16 -1.88 0.58
C ARG A 43 11.07 -2.93 -0.05
N SER A 44 12.09 -2.50 -0.78
CA SER A 44 13.05 -3.37 -1.47
C SER A 44 13.73 -4.38 -0.52
N ALA A 45 13.92 -4.02 0.75
CA ALA A 45 14.48 -4.91 1.78
C ALA A 45 13.52 -6.00 2.29
N ALA A 46 12.26 -6.00 1.87
CA ALA A 46 11.24 -6.99 2.23
C ALA A 46 10.76 -7.78 1.00
N GLY A 47 11.62 -7.97 0.01
CA GLY A 47 11.34 -8.80 -1.17
C GLY A 47 11.27 -10.28 -0.80
N ASN A 48 10.25 -10.97 -1.32
CA ASN A 48 10.05 -12.40 -1.16
C ASN A 48 10.16 -13.09 -2.52
N SER A 49 10.53 -14.35 -2.54
CA SER A 49 10.61 -15.14 -3.76
C SER A 49 9.21 -15.52 -4.29
N LEU A 50 9.15 -16.00 -5.53
CA LEU A 50 7.90 -16.54 -6.09
C LEU A 50 7.44 -17.78 -5.34
N GLU A 51 8.40 -18.60 -4.87
CA GLU A 51 8.15 -19.79 -4.05
C GLU A 51 7.53 -19.43 -2.69
N ASP A 52 7.95 -18.30 -2.07
CA ASP A 52 7.34 -17.81 -0.83
C ASP A 52 5.89 -17.35 -1.07
N ILE A 53 5.63 -16.66 -2.19
CA ILE A 53 4.28 -16.23 -2.59
C ILE A 53 3.40 -17.47 -2.82
N GLU A 54 3.87 -18.45 -3.57
CA GLU A 54 3.15 -19.71 -3.84
C GLU A 54 2.85 -20.48 -2.55
N ALA A 55 3.82 -20.58 -1.65
CA ALA A 55 3.64 -21.24 -0.37
C ALA A 55 2.60 -20.54 0.50
N LEU A 56 2.62 -19.19 0.51
CA LEU A 56 1.63 -18.40 1.23
C LEU A 56 0.24 -18.52 0.61
N ALA A 57 0.11 -18.47 -0.72
CA ALA A 57 -1.16 -18.64 -1.44
C ALA A 57 -1.78 -20.01 -1.16
N ARG A 58 -0.97 -21.08 -1.18
CA ARG A 58 -1.44 -22.42 -0.79
C ARG A 58 -1.94 -22.48 0.65
N HIS A 59 -1.27 -21.78 1.57
CA HIS A 59 -1.72 -21.71 2.97
C HIS A 59 -3.01 -20.91 3.08
N ALA A 60 -3.09 -19.73 2.46
CA ALA A 60 -4.23 -18.82 2.46
C ALA A 60 -5.51 -19.51 1.93
N ASN A 61 -5.41 -20.24 0.83
CA ASN A 61 -6.51 -20.98 0.23
C ASN A 61 -7.19 -21.98 1.18
N ARG A 62 -6.45 -22.53 2.15
CA ARG A 62 -7.02 -23.47 3.15
C ARG A 62 -7.94 -22.76 4.16
N PHE A 63 -7.78 -21.46 4.32
CA PHE A 63 -8.54 -20.63 5.26
C PHE A 63 -9.50 -19.68 4.55
N GLY A 64 -9.53 -19.68 3.21
CA GLY A 64 -10.31 -18.73 2.40
C GLY A 64 -9.78 -17.30 2.50
N ALA A 65 -8.51 -17.15 2.84
CA ALA A 65 -7.81 -15.86 2.87
C ALA A 65 -7.15 -15.57 1.52
N GLN A 66 -6.82 -14.29 1.27
CA GLN A 66 -6.23 -13.81 0.03
C GLN A 66 -4.77 -13.36 0.20
N VAL A 67 -4.00 -13.35 -0.89
CA VAL A 67 -2.61 -12.89 -0.92
C VAL A 67 -2.47 -11.78 -1.95
N PHE A 68 -2.10 -10.58 -1.49
CA PHE A 68 -1.82 -9.43 -2.34
C PHE A 68 -0.32 -9.18 -2.42
N VAL A 69 0.17 -8.85 -3.60
CA VAL A 69 1.59 -8.56 -3.79
C VAL A 69 1.81 -7.08 -4.06
N ALA A 70 2.64 -6.45 -3.24
CA ALA A 70 3.01 -5.06 -3.41
C ALA A 70 3.93 -4.91 -4.65
N PHE A 71 3.40 -4.25 -5.68
CA PHE A 71 4.05 -3.89 -6.94
C PHE A 71 3.95 -2.38 -7.12
N ASN A 72 4.37 -1.64 -6.09
CA ASN A 72 3.97 -0.25 -5.89
C ASN A 72 5.16 0.72 -5.87
N THR A 73 6.05 0.56 -6.83
CA THR A 73 7.10 1.52 -7.18
C THR A 73 6.84 2.14 -8.55
N LEU A 74 7.39 3.32 -8.80
CA LEU A 74 7.47 3.88 -10.16
C LEU A 74 8.44 3.04 -10.99
N LEU A 75 8.13 2.87 -12.27
CA LEU A 75 8.93 2.10 -13.22
C LEU A 75 9.69 3.03 -14.17
N HIS A 76 10.86 2.60 -14.60
CA HIS A 76 11.52 3.18 -15.76
C HIS A 76 11.11 2.43 -17.03
N ASP A 77 11.19 3.09 -18.20
CA ASP A 77 10.80 2.50 -19.47
C ASP A 77 11.49 1.17 -19.75
N HIS A 78 12.78 1.04 -19.40
CA HIS A 78 13.54 -0.20 -19.59
C HIS A 78 13.14 -1.34 -18.63
N GLU A 79 12.36 -1.06 -17.60
CA GLU A 79 11.86 -2.05 -16.64
C GLU A 79 10.49 -2.64 -17.02
N LEU A 80 9.76 -2.02 -17.97
CA LEU A 80 8.38 -2.38 -18.30
C LEU A 80 8.24 -3.85 -18.72
N GLU A 81 9.17 -4.37 -19.54
CA GLU A 81 9.10 -5.76 -19.95
C GLU A 81 9.43 -6.75 -18.80
N GLN A 82 10.32 -6.37 -17.91
CA GLN A 82 10.56 -7.15 -16.68
C GLN A 82 9.33 -7.12 -15.77
N ALA A 83 8.70 -5.95 -15.62
CA ALA A 83 7.48 -5.77 -14.85
C ALA A 83 6.36 -6.67 -15.40
N ARG A 84 6.12 -6.64 -16.73
CA ARG A 84 5.13 -7.48 -17.38
C ARG A 84 5.36 -8.97 -17.09
N ARG A 85 6.58 -9.46 -17.29
CA ARG A 85 6.89 -10.88 -16.99
C ARG A 85 6.68 -11.24 -15.53
N LEU A 86 7.09 -10.36 -14.62
CA LEU A 86 6.96 -10.62 -13.20
C LEU A 86 5.49 -10.64 -12.74
N THR A 87 4.60 -9.82 -13.33
CA THR A 87 3.18 -9.87 -13.00
C THR A 87 2.55 -11.22 -13.37
N HIS A 88 2.93 -11.80 -14.52
CA HIS A 88 2.49 -13.16 -14.89
C HIS A 88 2.99 -14.22 -13.91
N GLN A 89 4.27 -14.17 -13.53
CA GLN A 89 4.86 -15.11 -12.57
C GLN A 89 4.20 -14.99 -11.17
N ILE A 90 3.88 -13.79 -10.72
CA ILE A 90 3.17 -13.56 -9.46
C ILE A 90 1.75 -14.13 -9.52
N TYR A 91 1.05 -13.95 -10.64
CA TYR A 91 -0.26 -14.55 -10.88
C TYR A 91 -0.20 -16.08 -10.87
N GLU A 92 0.78 -16.67 -11.58
CA GLU A 92 1.01 -18.12 -11.62
C GLU A 92 1.37 -18.69 -10.23
N ALA A 93 2.06 -17.91 -9.39
CA ALA A 93 2.32 -18.26 -7.99
C ALA A 93 1.07 -18.20 -7.10
N GLY A 94 -0.09 -17.76 -7.62
CA GLY A 94 -1.39 -17.82 -6.95
C GLY A 94 -1.74 -16.56 -6.14
N ALA A 95 -1.10 -15.41 -6.42
CA ALA A 95 -1.51 -14.15 -5.84
C ALA A 95 -2.88 -13.71 -6.39
N ASP A 96 -3.73 -13.16 -5.50
CA ASP A 96 -5.08 -12.73 -5.81
C ASP A 96 -5.12 -11.31 -6.40
N ALA A 97 -4.22 -10.42 -5.96
CA ALA A 97 -4.14 -9.04 -6.43
C ALA A 97 -2.73 -8.47 -6.42
N LEU A 98 -2.53 -7.44 -7.24
CA LEU A 98 -1.36 -6.56 -7.20
C LEU A 98 -1.73 -5.21 -6.58
N ILE A 99 -0.94 -4.74 -5.62
CA ILE A 99 -1.06 -3.38 -5.08
C ILE A 99 -0.12 -2.48 -5.88
N VAL A 100 -0.66 -1.59 -6.69
CA VAL A 100 0.01 -0.90 -7.80
C VAL A 100 0.15 0.60 -7.52
N GLN A 101 1.28 1.19 -7.93
CA GLN A 101 1.48 2.65 -7.95
C GLN A 101 1.53 3.18 -9.39
N ASP A 102 2.32 2.56 -10.26
CA ASP A 102 2.59 3.08 -11.60
C ASP A 102 1.48 2.72 -12.58
N MET A 103 0.88 3.75 -13.19
CA MET A 103 -0.19 3.58 -14.18
C MET A 103 0.30 2.97 -15.50
N ALA A 104 1.61 2.93 -15.76
CA ALA A 104 2.17 2.25 -16.93
C ALA A 104 1.78 0.77 -16.97
N LEU A 105 1.55 0.13 -15.82
CA LEU A 105 1.07 -1.25 -15.75
C LEU A 105 -0.25 -1.45 -16.49
N LEU A 106 -1.16 -0.47 -16.49
CA LEU A 106 -2.44 -0.54 -17.21
C LEU A 106 -2.30 -0.63 -18.73
N ALA A 107 -1.13 -0.23 -19.27
CA ALA A 107 -0.81 -0.31 -20.70
C ALA A 107 -0.09 -1.61 -21.08
N LEU A 108 0.25 -2.46 -20.10
CA LEU A 108 0.92 -3.74 -20.34
C LEU A 108 -0.12 -4.87 -20.52
N ASP A 109 0.32 -5.94 -21.19
CA ASP A 109 -0.41 -7.21 -21.23
C ASP A 109 -0.28 -7.90 -19.87
N LEU A 110 -1.28 -7.70 -18.99
CA LEU A 110 -1.33 -8.27 -17.67
C LEU A 110 -2.14 -9.57 -17.64
N PRO A 111 -1.82 -10.51 -16.74
CA PRO A 111 -2.69 -11.64 -16.46
C PRO A 111 -4.02 -11.16 -15.85
N PRO A 112 -5.07 -12.01 -15.78
CA PRO A 112 -6.36 -11.65 -15.20
C PRO A 112 -6.29 -11.60 -13.67
N ILE A 113 -5.46 -10.70 -13.13
CA ILE A 113 -5.24 -10.45 -11.71
C ILE A 113 -5.90 -9.14 -11.30
N ALA A 114 -6.48 -9.09 -10.10
CA ALA A 114 -7.07 -7.87 -9.58
C ALA A 114 -6.00 -6.79 -9.33
N LEU A 115 -6.37 -5.53 -9.56
CA LEU A 115 -5.49 -4.38 -9.31
C LEU A 115 -6.05 -3.53 -8.16
N HIS A 116 -5.23 -3.32 -7.14
CA HIS A 116 -5.51 -2.45 -6.01
C HIS A 116 -4.62 -1.21 -6.10
N ALA A 117 -5.21 -0.03 -6.06
CA ALA A 117 -4.41 1.20 -6.10
C ALA A 117 -3.72 1.43 -4.75
N SER A 118 -2.40 1.47 -4.76
CA SER A 118 -1.59 1.71 -3.56
C SER A 118 -1.88 3.08 -2.95
N THR A 119 -1.71 3.24 -1.64
CA THR A 119 -1.64 4.56 -1.00
C THR A 119 -0.58 5.47 -1.63
N GLN A 120 0.44 4.90 -2.27
CA GLN A 120 1.48 5.64 -2.99
C GLN A 120 0.96 6.41 -4.23
N THR A 121 -0.26 6.14 -4.69
CA THR A 121 -0.90 6.91 -5.77
C THR A 121 -1.55 8.22 -5.29
N ASP A 122 -1.38 8.60 -4.01
CA ASP A 122 -1.92 9.83 -3.44
C ASP A 122 -3.46 9.91 -3.51
N ASN A 123 -4.13 8.94 -2.88
CA ASN A 123 -5.58 8.76 -2.95
C ASN A 123 -6.31 9.61 -1.91
N ARG A 124 -6.37 10.92 -2.13
CA ARG A 124 -6.90 11.90 -1.16
C ARG A 124 -8.20 12.59 -1.58
N THR A 125 -8.60 12.47 -2.84
CA THR A 125 -9.78 13.19 -3.33
C THR A 125 -10.77 12.26 -4.03
N PRO A 126 -12.07 12.59 -4.01
CA PRO A 126 -13.10 11.81 -4.71
C PRO A 126 -12.80 11.64 -6.21
N GLU A 127 -12.33 12.69 -6.88
CA GLU A 127 -12.04 12.68 -8.32
C GLU A 127 -10.91 11.69 -8.63
N LYS A 128 -9.85 11.64 -7.78
CA LYS A 128 -8.75 10.71 -7.94
C LYS A 128 -9.21 9.27 -7.77
N VAL A 129 -10.00 8.99 -6.73
CA VAL A 129 -10.50 7.64 -6.46
C VAL A 129 -11.48 7.19 -7.55
N LYS A 130 -12.35 8.10 -8.00
CA LYS A 130 -13.24 7.81 -9.13
C LYS A 130 -12.45 7.52 -10.42
N PHE A 131 -11.42 8.29 -10.73
CA PHE A 131 -10.53 8.01 -11.87
C PHE A 131 -9.94 6.60 -11.77
N LEU A 132 -9.42 6.20 -10.60
CA LEU A 132 -8.85 4.86 -10.40
C LEU A 132 -9.90 3.76 -10.60
N GLN A 133 -11.12 3.96 -10.11
CA GLN A 133 -12.24 3.06 -10.38
C GLN A 133 -12.51 2.94 -11.89
N ASP A 134 -12.59 4.07 -12.58
CA ASP A 134 -12.96 4.13 -14.00
C ASP A 134 -11.90 3.48 -14.92
N VAL A 135 -10.63 3.45 -14.51
CA VAL A 135 -9.55 2.75 -15.24
C VAL A 135 -9.37 1.29 -14.82
N GLY A 136 -10.20 0.76 -13.90
CA GLY A 136 -10.31 -0.68 -13.64
C GLY A 136 -9.71 -1.19 -12.33
N PHE A 137 -9.33 -0.30 -11.40
CA PHE A 137 -8.96 -0.76 -10.05
C PHE A 137 -10.18 -1.28 -9.29
N SER A 138 -10.05 -2.44 -8.67
CA SER A 138 -11.09 -3.08 -7.86
C SER A 138 -11.10 -2.62 -6.40
N GLN A 139 -9.96 -2.12 -5.91
CA GLN A 139 -9.78 -1.62 -4.55
C GLN A 139 -8.83 -0.42 -4.55
N VAL A 140 -9.07 0.53 -3.65
CA VAL A 140 -8.24 1.74 -3.49
C VAL A 140 -7.84 1.91 -2.03
N VAL A 141 -6.52 1.87 -1.79
CA VAL A 141 -5.94 2.15 -0.47
C VAL A 141 -5.85 3.65 -0.29
N LEU A 142 -6.67 4.19 0.59
CA LEU A 142 -6.72 5.64 0.86
C LEU A 142 -5.44 6.14 1.55
N ALA A 143 -5.17 7.43 1.39
CA ALA A 143 -4.08 8.09 2.09
C ALA A 143 -4.34 8.15 3.59
N ARG A 144 -3.29 7.91 4.40
CA ARG A 144 -3.40 7.79 5.88
C ARG A 144 -3.75 9.09 6.59
N GLU A 145 -3.50 10.22 5.95
CA GLU A 145 -3.73 11.56 6.46
C GLU A 145 -5.17 12.06 6.31
N LEU A 146 -6.09 11.26 5.78
CA LEU A 146 -7.49 11.64 5.58
C LEU A 146 -8.28 11.68 6.90
N SER A 147 -9.15 12.68 7.01
CA SER A 147 -10.19 12.74 8.03
C SER A 147 -11.38 11.84 7.68
N LEU A 148 -12.21 11.49 8.68
CA LEU A 148 -13.45 10.75 8.47
C LEU A 148 -14.42 11.48 7.51
N GLU A 149 -14.44 12.81 7.52
CA GLU A 149 -15.26 13.61 6.60
C GLU A 149 -14.78 13.43 5.14
N GLN A 150 -13.47 13.49 4.92
CA GLN A 150 -12.88 13.27 3.60
C GLN A 150 -13.13 11.83 3.09
N ILE A 151 -13.02 10.84 3.96
CA ILE A 151 -13.33 9.44 3.62
C ILE A 151 -14.80 9.30 3.19
N ARG A 152 -15.74 9.90 3.93
CA ARG A 152 -17.17 9.92 3.56
C ARG A 152 -17.40 10.59 2.20
N ALA A 153 -16.73 11.72 1.95
CA ALA A 153 -16.86 12.42 0.67
C ALA A 153 -16.37 11.57 -0.51
N ILE A 154 -15.29 10.80 -0.32
CA ILE A 154 -14.79 9.84 -1.31
C ILE A 154 -15.79 8.69 -1.49
N SER A 155 -16.21 8.06 -0.39
CA SER A 155 -17.14 6.93 -0.41
C SER A 155 -18.48 7.27 -1.09
N ALA A 156 -18.96 8.50 -0.95
CA ALA A 156 -20.20 8.96 -1.59
C ALA A 156 -20.12 9.05 -3.12
N GLN A 157 -18.92 9.06 -3.71
CA GLN A 157 -18.71 9.28 -5.14
C GLN A 157 -18.11 8.08 -5.87
N THR A 158 -17.90 6.96 -5.19
CA THR A 158 -17.30 5.76 -5.75
C THR A 158 -18.04 4.50 -5.33
N GLN A 159 -17.91 3.44 -6.14
CA GLN A 159 -18.37 2.09 -5.83
C GLN A 159 -17.19 1.13 -5.60
N VAL A 160 -15.94 1.60 -5.80
CA VAL A 160 -14.76 0.78 -5.59
C VAL A 160 -14.58 0.48 -4.09
N GLN A 161 -14.05 -0.68 -3.78
CA GLN A 161 -13.72 -1.03 -2.40
C GLN A 161 -12.68 -0.07 -1.83
N LEU A 162 -12.95 0.50 -0.65
CA LEU A 162 -12.05 1.43 0.01
C LEU A 162 -11.35 0.76 1.19
N GLU A 163 -10.03 0.77 1.14
CA GLU A 163 -9.15 0.29 2.19
C GLU A 163 -8.54 1.48 2.95
N PHE A 164 -8.39 1.36 4.27
CA PHE A 164 -7.73 2.36 5.10
C PHE A 164 -6.85 1.72 6.16
N PHE A 165 -5.65 2.26 6.36
CA PHE A 165 -4.76 1.82 7.42
C PHE A 165 -5.35 2.16 8.79
N ILE A 166 -5.40 1.16 9.67
CA ILE A 166 -5.89 1.33 11.05
C ILE A 166 -4.76 1.29 12.08
N HIS A 167 -3.60 0.78 11.72
CA HIS A 167 -2.44 0.69 12.61
C HIS A 167 -1.11 0.85 11.85
N GLY A 168 -0.13 1.48 12.50
CA GLY A 168 1.24 1.54 12.03
C GLY A 168 1.81 2.95 11.88
N ALA A 169 3.04 3.01 11.37
CA ALA A 169 3.79 4.25 11.26
C ALA A 169 3.20 5.23 10.23
N LEU A 170 3.09 6.50 10.62
CA LEU A 170 2.71 7.59 9.73
C LEU A 170 3.93 8.23 9.06
N CYS A 171 3.78 8.64 7.80
CA CYS A 171 4.74 9.48 7.11
C CYS A 171 4.45 10.96 7.42
N VAL A 172 5.51 11.77 7.57
CA VAL A 172 5.40 13.24 7.71
C VAL A 172 5.00 13.91 6.39
N SER A 173 5.22 13.25 5.27
CA SER A 173 4.84 13.71 3.93
C SER A 173 3.50 13.11 3.51
N TYR A 174 2.83 13.76 2.58
CA TYR A 174 1.71 13.15 1.88
C TYR A 174 2.09 11.84 1.21
N SER A 175 1.15 10.91 1.15
CA SER A 175 1.33 9.59 0.55
C SER A 175 1.82 9.70 -0.91
N GLY A 176 2.92 9.02 -1.25
CA GLY A 176 3.53 9.07 -2.58
C GLY A 176 4.28 10.37 -2.94
N GLN A 177 4.33 11.37 -2.07
CA GLN A 177 4.88 12.70 -2.34
C GLN A 177 6.23 12.98 -1.63
N CYS A 178 6.85 11.95 -1.05
CA CYS A 178 8.07 12.13 -0.25
C CYS A 178 9.34 12.14 -1.09
N ASN A 179 10.05 13.26 -1.11
CA ASN A 179 11.32 13.43 -1.82
C ASN A 179 12.55 13.58 -0.89
N ILE A 180 12.38 13.48 0.44
CA ILE A 180 13.48 13.73 1.39
C ILE A 180 14.64 12.75 1.22
N SER A 181 14.36 11.47 0.98
CA SER A 181 15.41 10.46 0.74
C SER A 181 16.20 10.78 -0.52
N HIS A 182 15.52 11.12 -1.62
CA HIS A 182 16.18 11.46 -2.88
C HIS A 182 17.05 12.71 -2.74
N ALA A 183 16.53 13.77 -2.14
CA ALA A 183 17.26 15.02 -1.96
C ALA A 183 18.53 14.89 -1.08
N ARG A 184 18.56 13.93 -0.15
CA ARG A 184 19.67 13.78 0.81
C ARG A 184 20.62 12.62 0.49
N THR A 185 20.15 11.58 -0.17
CA THR A 185 20.92 10.33 -0.36
C THR A 185 20.93 9.82 -1.80
N GLY A 186 20.18 10.45 -2.71
CA GLY A 186 19.95 9.94 -4.06
C GLY A 186 18.98 8.74 -4.13
N ARG A 187 18.56 8.16 -2.99
CA ARG A 187 17.61 7.02 -2.91
C ARG A 187 16.19 7.52 -3.04
N SER A 188 15.35 6.83 -3.80
CA SER A 188 13.95 7.23 -4.00
C SER A 188 12.97 6.41 -3.16
N ALA A 189 12.19 7.08 -2.31
CA ALA A 189 11.11 6.44 -1.56
C ALA A 189 10.02 5.86 -2.49
N ASN A 190 9.79 6.48 -3.65
CA ASN A 190 8.84 6.03 -4.66
C ASN A 190 9.37 4.84 -5.51
N ARG A 191 10.62 4.44 -5.26
CA ARG A 191 11.24 3.26 -5.87
C ARG A 191 11.68 2.21 -4.85
N GLY A 192 11.03 2.23 -3.67
CA GLY A 192 11.26 1.23 -2.62
C GLY A 192 12.47 1.48 -1.73
N GLU A 193 13.18 2.59 -1.91
CA GLU A 193 14.46 2.88 -1.24
C GLU A 193 14.36 4.01 -0.20
N CYS A 194 13.26 4.06 0.55
CA CYS A 194 13.09 5.03 1.62
C CYS A 194 14.21 4.91 2.66
N ALA A 195 14.99 5.97 2.83
CA ALA A 195 16.09 6.03 3.82
C ALA A 195 15.61 6.33 5.25
N GLN A 196 14.31 6.57 5.45
CA GLN A 196 13.66 6.88 6.73
C GLN A 196 14.31 8.07 7.48
N LEU A 197 14.81 9.06 6.78
CA LEU A 197 15.47 10.24 7.37
C LEU A 197 14.56 11.02 8.32
N CYS A 198 13.25 10.99 8.11
CA CYS A 198 12.27 11.58 9.03
C CYS A 198 12.21 10.90 10.40
N ARG A 199 12.86 9.72 10.56
CA ARG A 199 12.93 8.97 11.83
C ARG A 199 14.23 9.24 12.59
N LEU A 200 15.17 9.96 11.97
CA LEU A 200 16.44 10.33 12.59
C LEU A 200 16.29 11.63 13.39
N PRO A 201 17.10 11.81 14.46
CA PRO A 201 17.12 13.07 15.17
C PRO A 201 17.70 14.18 14.27
N CYS A 202 17.15 15.37 14.41
CA CYS A 202 17.61 16.57 13.70
C CYS A 202 17.56 17.79 14.63
N SER A 203 18.23 18.87 14.23
CA SER A 203 18.21 20.13 14.95
C SER A 203 17.47 21.19 14.12
N LEU A 204 16.67 22.01 14.80
CA LEU A 204 16.00 23.16 14.22
C LEU A 204 16.81 24.42 14.51
N GLN A 205 17.14 25.16 13.46
CA GLN A 205 17.91 26.41 13.57
C GLN A 205 17.17 27.54 12.87
N THR A 206 17.34 28.77 13.38
CA THR A 206 16.94 29.97 12.66
C THR A 206 17.84 30.20 11.44
N PRO A 207 17.43 31.03 10.47
CA PRO A 207 18.31 31.45 9.38
C PRO A 207 19.60 32.09 9.83
N GLY A 208 19.64 32.69 11.04
CA GLY A 208 20.82 33.29 11.66
C GLY A 208 21.75 32.30 12.37
N GLY A 209 21.40 30.98 12.37
CA GLY A 209 22.24 29.94 12.97
C GLY A 209 21.95 29.66 14.46
N GLU A 210 21.00 30.34 15.07
CA GLU A 210 20.59 30.07 16.45
C GLU A 210 19.87 28.73 16.53
N VAL A 211 20.30 27.82 17.41
CA VAL A 211 19.71 26.51 17.61
C VAL A 211 18.48 26.64 18.51
N LEU A 212 17.28 26.37 17.96
CA LEU A 212 16.01 26.38 18.70
C LEU A 212 15.72 25.04 19.37
N VAL A 213 16.04 23.93 18.67
CA VAL A 213 15.91 22.56 19.17
C VAL A 213 17.10 21.76 18.69
N GLU A 214 17.72 20.98 19.57
CA GLU A 214 18.89 20.18 19.26
C GLU A 214 18.59 18.69 19.37
N ASN A 215 19.08 17.90 18.41
CA ASN A 215 19.11 16.44 18.41
C ASN A 215 17.76 15.79 18.81
N SER A 216 16.67 16.20 18.16
CA SER A 216 15.32 15.74 18.46
C SER A 216 14.63 15.13 17.24
N HIS A 217 13.70 14.19 17.47
CA HIS A 217 12.94 13.50 16.42
C HIS A 217 11.77 14.35 15.87
N LEU A 218 12.08 15.56 15.41
CA LEU A 218 11.09 16.59 15.02
C LEU A 218 10.15 16.18 13.89
N LEU A 219 10.60 15.29 12.99
CA LEU A 219 9.83 14.82 11.84
C LEU A 219 9.21 13.43 12.05
N SER A 220 9.47 12.80 13.20
CA SER A 220 8.94 11.47 13.50
C SER A 220 7.56 11.58 14.15
N LEU A 221 6.52 11.36 13.36
CA LEU A 221 5.15 11.33 13.86
C LEU A 221 4.94 10.12 14.79
N LYS A 222 3.97 10.22 15.70
CA LYS A 222 3.45 9.08 16.46
C LYS A 222 2.85 8.05 15.51
N ASP A 223 2.91 6.79 15.89
CA ASP A 223 2.24 5.74 15.14
C ASP A 223 0.71 5.92 15.23
N MET A 224 0.05 5.55 14.16
CA MET A 224 -1.40 5.57 14.06
C MET A 224 -1.96 4.36 14.79
N ASP A 225 -3.00 4.58 15.60
CA ASP A 225 -3.87 3.56 16.13
C ASP A 225 -5.32 4.05 16.00
N GLN A 226 -6.09 3.37 15.17
CA GLN A 226 -7.49 3.66 14.87
C GLN A 226 -8.43 2.61 15.47
N SER A 227 -7.95 1.77 16.36
CA SER A 227 -8.76 0.69 16.98
C SER A 227 -10.04 1.20 17.63
N ALA A 228 -9.98 2.37 18.29
CA ALA A 228 -11.13 3.02 18.90
C ALA A 228 -12.10 3.67 17.86
N ASN A 229 -11.68 3.80 16.61
CA ASN A 229 -12.44 4.50 15.55
C ASN A 229 -12.99 3.54 14.48
N LEU A 230 -12.88 2.22 14.66
CA LEU A 230 -13.27 1.23 13.65
C LEU A 230 -14.72 1.38 13.19
N GLU A 231 -15.66 1.53 14.12
CA GLU A 231 -17.08 1.72 13.77
C GLU A 231 -17.29 2.98 12.93
N ALA A 232 -16.59 4.06 13.25
CA ALA A 232 -16.69 5.32 12.51
C ALA A 232 -16.08 5.22 11.11
N LEU A 233 -15.00 4.45 10.94
CA LEU A 233 -14.37 4.16 9.63
C LEU A 233 -15.30 3.30 8.77
N ILE A 234 -15.88 2.25 9.34
CA ILE A 234 -16.86 1.39 8.65
C ILE A 234 -18.08 2.23 8.22
N ALA A 235 -18.60 3.07 9.12
CA ALA A 235 -19.70 3.98 8.81
C ALA A 235 -19.34 5.05 7.77
N ALA A 236 -18.06 5.37 7.60
CA ALA A 236 -17.54 6.24 6.56
C ALA A 236 -17.38 5.56 5.19
N GLY A 237 -17.53 4.24 5.12
CA GLY A 237 -17.50 3.47 3.87
C GLY A 237 -16.27 2.59 3.67
N ILE A 238 -15.42 2.42 4.69
CA ILE A 238 -14.30 1.47 4.65
C ILE A 238 -14.85 0.03 4.75
N ARG A 239 -14.20 -0.87 3.99
CA ARG A 239 -14.61 -2.28 3.90
C ARG A 239 -13.43 -3.23 4.09
#